data_f7a38d4425c25b29c85abb6300a8cd15
#
_entry.id   f7a38d4425c25b29c85abb6300a8cd15
#
_cell.length_a   1.000
_cell.length_b   1.000
_cell.length_c   1.000
_cell.angle_alpha   90.00
_cell.angle_beta   90.00
_cell.angle_gamma   90.00
#
_symmetry.space_group_name_H-M   'P 1'
#
loop_
_entity.id
_entity.type
_entity.pdbx_description
1 polymer ?
#
loop_
_entity_poly.entity_id
_entity_poly.type
_entity_poly.pdbx_seq_one_letter_code
_entity_poly.pdbx_strand_id
1 'polypeptide(L)'
;MGLGARSVHARRASTLKRSGVDMEKKATTDFPIAEVLANRHSPRAFDPDAVLTDEQIGSLLEAARWSASSSNSQPWRLYVARRGTDLHREVFDALASGNQAWAGDPACLIVNVAKMVTEDGSPEKWASYDVGQAAAHLSVQATSMGLVTHQMGGFDKEAVRAALGLDEFHTPWAVIAVGPEGDPSRLSEKLQEREKAPRTRKPLEEIAPDWR
;
A
#
# COMPACT_ATOMS: atom_id res chain seq x y z
N MET A 1 -5.61 2.24 52.64
CA MET A 1 -6.21 2.86 51.46
C MET A 1 -5.63 2.17 50.24
N GLY A 2 -6.39 1.26 49.61
CA GLY A 2 -5.91 0.42 48.53
C GLY A 2 -6.12 1.07 47.17
N LEU A 3 -5.08 1.20 46.40
CA LEU A 3 -5.14 1.57 44.97
C LEU A 3 -5.34 0.31 44.14
N GLY A 4 -6.54 0.15 43.61
CA GLY A 4 -6.91 -0.96 42.73
C GLY A 4 -6.24 -0.80 41.37
N ALA A 5 -5.38 -1.75 40.99
CA ALA A 5 -4.84 -1.91 39.68
C ALA A 5 -5.95 -2.34 38.70
N ARG A 6 -6.29 -1.50 37.74
CA ARG A 6 -7.21 -1.86 36.64
C ARG A 6 -6.46 -2.76 35.66
N SER A 7 -6.85 -4.02 35.63
CA SER A 7 -6.44 -5.02 34.63
C SER A 7 -6.86 -4.54 33.24
N VAL A 8 -5.87 -4.27 32.38
CA VAL A 8 -6.08 -4.05 30.95
C VAL A 8 -6.27 -5.43 30.31
N HIS A 9 -7.52 -5.77 30.01
CA HIS A 9 -7.84 -6.97 29.25
C HIS A 9 -7.28 -6.84 27.82
N ALA A 10 -6.23 -7.59 27.54
CA ALA A 10 -5.78 -7.84 26.19
C ALA A 10 -6.93 -8.53 25.41
N ARG A 11 -7.62 -7.80 24.56
CA ARG A 11 -8.59 -8.35 23.61
C ARG A 11 -7.79 -9.19 22.60
N ARG A 12 -8.07 -10.51 22.57
CA ARG A 12 -7.58 -11.42 21.57
C ARG A 12 -7.88 -10.87 20.18
N ALA A 13 -6.85 -10.67 19.36
CA ALA A 13 -7.00 -10.44 17.94
C ALA A 13 -7.79 -11.62 17.36
N SER A 14 -8.93 -11.32 16.75
CA SER A 14 -9.69 -12.29 15.98
C SER A 14 -8.85 -12.67 14.77
N THR A 15 -8.42 -13.91 14.71
CA THR A 15 -7.75 -14.51 13.54
C THR A 15 -8.76 -14.49 12.40
N LEU A 16 -8.61 -13.55 11.46
CA LEU A 16 -9.30 -13.57 10.19
C LEU A 16 -8.91 -14.89 9.49
N LYS A 17 -9.90 -15.76 9.28
CA LYS A 17 -9.72 -16.98 8.49
C LYS A 17 -9.37 -16.53 7.07
N ARG A 18 -8.18 -16.91 6.58
CA ARG A 18 -7.83 -16.83 5.17
C ARG A 18 -8.88 -17.61 4.39
N SER A 19 -9.61 -16.93 3.50
CA SER A 19 -10.48 -17.58 2.52
C SER A 19 -9.59 -18.40 1.59
N GLY A 20 -9.86 -19.68 1.48
CA GLY A 20 -9.01 -20.71 0.93
C GLY A 20 -8.68 -20.56 -0.55
N VAL A 21 -7.64 -19.84 -0.86
CA VAL A 21 -6.75 -20.12 -2.00
C VAL A 21 -5.34 -19.84 -1.50
N ASP A 22 -4.67 -20.88 -1.01
CA ASP A 22 -3.29 -20.80 -0.54
C ASP A 22 -2.34 -20.88 -1.74
N MET A 23 -2.29 -19.78 -2.53
CA MET A 23 -1.18 -19.61 -3.45
C MET A 23 -0.03 -19.00 -2.65
N GLU A 24 0.82 -19.86 -2.12
CA GLU A 24 1.99 -19.45 -1.36
C GLU A 24 2.93 -18.59 -2.25
N LYS A 25 2.76 -17.27 -2.18
CA LYS A 25 3.57 -16.27 -2.90
C LYS A 25 4.78 -15.82 -2.07
N LYS A 26 5.28 -16.68 -1.19
CA LYS A 26 6.46 -16.36 -0.39
C LYS A 26 7.68 -16.12 -1.27
N ALA A 27 8.49 -15.14 -0.95
CA ALA A 27 9.72 -14.86 -1.68
C ALA A 27 10.73 -16.00 -1.51
N THR A 28 11.35 -16.44 -2.61
CA THR A 28 12.56 -17.27 -2.57
C THR A 28 13.75 -16.32 -2.42
N THR A 29 14.58 -16.53 -1.40
CA THR A 29 15.69 -15.63 -1.06
C THR A 29 16.97 -16.41 -0.77
N ASP A 30 18.13 -15.83 -1.10
CA ASP A 30 19.44 -16.43 -0.83
C ASP A 30 19.85 -16.27 0.63
N PHE A 31 19.31 -15.27 1.31
CA PHE A 31 19.55 -14.98 2.73
C PHE A 31 18.23 -14.80 3.47
N PRO A 32 18.18 -15.10 4.78
CA PRO A 32 16.98 -14.89 5.59
C PRO A 32 16.57 -13.41 5.62
N ILE A 33 15.27 -13.15 5.41
CA ILE A 33 14.64 -11.85 5.61
C ILE A 33 13.46 -11.97 6.56
N ALA A 34 12.98 -10.84 7.10
CA ALA A 34 11.79 -10.85 7.94
C ALA A 34 10.59 -11.46 7.19
N GLU A 35 9.80 -12.28 7.88
CA GLU A 35 8.70 -13.03 7.29
C GLU A 35 7.67 -12.12 6.60
N VAL A 36 7.38 -10.96 7.20
CA VAL A 36 6.48 -9.97 6.62
C VAL A 36 6.97 -9.45 5.26
N LEU A 37 8.29 -9.32 5.06
CA LEU A 37 8.89 -8.92 3.78
C LEU A 37 8.83 -10.07 2.77
N ALA A 38 9.06 -11.31 3.21
CA ALA A 38 8.97 -12.49 2.36
C ALA A 38 7.54 -12.70 1.84
N ASN A 39 6.53 -12.46 2.67
CA ASN A 39 5.12 -12.63 2.33
C ASN A 39 4.52 -11.47 1.54
N ARG A 40 5.06 -10.25 1.70
CA ARG A 40 4.54 -9.07 1.00
C ARG A 40 4.64 -9.27 -0.53
N HIS A 41 3.52 -9.22 -1.20
CA HIS A 41 3.44 -9.23 -2.67
C HIS A 41 2.37 -8.22 -3.14
N SER A 42 2.11 -8.15 -4.44
CA SER A 42 1.19 -7.19 -5.04
C SER A 42 0.17 -7.93 -5.92
N PRO A 43 -0.84 -8.58 -5.31
CA PRO A 43 -1.89 -9.26 -6.05
C PRO A 43 -2.83 -8.26 -6.72
N ARG A 44 -3.66 -8.77 -7.65
CA ARG A 44 -4.75 -8.02 -8.30
C ARG A 44 -6.12 -8.52 -7.88
N ALA A 45 -6.18 -9.71 -7.27
CA ALA A 45 -7.40 -10.24 -6.71
C ALA A 45 -7.59 -9.68 -5.30
N PHE A 46 -8.64 -8.91 -5.09
CA PHE A 46 -9.07 -8.38 -3.80
C PHE A 46 -10.46 -8.91 -3.48
N ASP A 47 -10.77 -9.01 -2.18
CA ASP A 47 -12.10 -9.36 -1.71
C ASP A 47 -13.05 -8.16 -1.92
N PRO A 48 -14.06 -8.27 -2.84
CA PRO A 48 -14.95 -7.16 -3.16
C PRO A 48 -15.97 -6.87 -2.06
N ASP A 49 -16.14 -7.76 -1.10
CA ASP A 49 -17.10 -7.58 -0.01
C ASP A 49 -16.45 -7.01 1.25
N ALA A 50 -15.11 -6.99 1.29
CA ALA A 50 -14.36 -6.51 2.44
C ALA A 50 -14.49 -5.00 2.65
N VAL A 51 -14.58 -4.60 3.91
CA VAL A 51 -14.53 -3.20 4.37
C VAL A 51 -13.43 -3.09 5.43
N LEU A 52 -12.60 -2.07 5.32
CA LEU A 52 -11.59 -1.77 6.32
C LEU A 52 -12.14 -0.83 7.39
N THR A 53 -11.86 -1.15 8.66
CA THR A 53 -12.21 -0.28 9.79
C THR A 53 -11.32 0.97 9.82
N ASP A 54 -11.75 2.01 10.55
CA ASP A 54 -10.94 3.20 10.80
C ASP A 54 -9.62 2.86 11.52
N GLU A 55 -9.66 1.89 12.44
CA GLU A 55 -8.47 1.42 13.16
C GLU A 55 -7.46 0.75 12.20
N GLN A 56 -7.95 -0.07 11.26
CA GLN A 56 -7.08 -0.70 10.26
C GLN A 56 -6.43 0.35 9.35
N ILE A 57 -7.21 1.29 8.82
CA ILE A 57 -6.68 2.37 7.99
C ILE A 57 -5.74 3.24 8.80
N GLY A 58 -6.10 3.62 10.04
CA GLY A 58 -5.24 4.39 10.93
C GLY A 58 -3.89 3.73 11.15
N SER A 59 -3.84 2.40 11.35
CA SER A 59 -2.59 1.65 11.51
C SER A 59 -1.71 1.68 10.26
N LEU A 60 -2.30 1.66 9.07
CA LEU A 60 -1.57 1.79 7.80
C LEU A 60 -0.95 3.18 7.65
N LEU A 61 -1.74 4.22 7.93
CA LEU A 61 -1.29 5.61 7.86
C LEU A 61 -0.22 5.90 8.91
N GLU A 62 -0.35 5.32 10.11
CA GLU A 62 0.64 5.46 11.18
C GLU A 62 1.98 4.82 10.79
N ALA A 63 1.97 3.65 10.18
CA ALA A 63 3.20 3.01 9.68
C ALA A 63 3.89 3.88 8.61
N ALA A 64 3.14 4.49 7.70
CA ALA A 64 3.68 5.44 6.73
C ALA A 64 4.24 6.69 7.41
N ARG A 65 3.55 7.24 8.42
CA ARG A 65 3.96 8.43 9.18
C ARG A 65 5.29 8.25 9.90
N TRP A 66 5.61 7.03 10.36
CA TRP A 66 6.86 6.72 11.05
C TRP A 66 8.01 6.33 10.10
N SER A 67 7.87 6.59 8.81
CA SER A 67 8.99 6.45 7.87
C SER A 67 10.08 7.47 8.16
N ALA A 68 11.31 7.14 7.79
CA ALA A 68 12.38 8.12 7.78
C ALA A 68 12.18 9.14 6.66
N SER A 69 12.65 10.37 6.85
CA SER A 69 12.72 11.38 5.81
C SER A 69 13.91 12.30 6.00
N SER A 70 14.39 12.90 4.92
CA SER A 70 15.48 13.86 4.95
C SER A 70 15.13 15.01 5.89
N SER A 71 16.01 15.29 6.88
CA SER A 71 15.81 16.33 7.90
C SER A 71 14.44 16.29 8.60
N ASN A 72 13.80 15.11 8.63
CA ASN A 72 12.46 14.92 9.16
C ASN A 72 11.38 15.78 8.46
N SER A 73 11.55 16.04 7.17
CA SER A 73 10.64 16.91 6.38
C SER A 73 9.24 16.35 6.20
N GLN A 74 9.08 15.02 6.27
CA GLN A 74 7.79 14.32 6.21
C GLN A 74 6.91 14.80 5.03
N PRO A 75 7.40 14.67 3.79
CA PRO A 75 6.78 15.29 2.62
C PRO A 75 5.54 14.55 2.11
N TRP A 76 5.20 13.40 2.69
CA TRP A 76 4.07 12.58 2.27
C TRP A 76 2.72 13.18 2.68
N ARG A 77 1.74 13.04 1.77
CA ARG A 77 0.31 13.24 2.01
C ARG A 77 -0.42 12.02 1.48
N LEU A 78 -1.25 11.41 2.32
CA LEU A 78 -1.96 10.16 2.02
C LEU A 78 -3.46 10.44 2.01
N TYR A 79 -4.08 10.28 0.85
CA TYR A 79 -5.51 10.51 0.66
C TYR A 79 -6.22 9.17 0.54
N VAL A 80 -7.15 8.90 1.44
CA VAL A 80 -7.86 7.61 1.52
C VAL A 80 -9.19 7.72 0.81
N ALA A 81 -9.31 7.03 -0.31
CA ALA A 81 -10.51 6.90 -1.11
C ALA A 81 -11.17 5.54 -0.83
N ARG A 82 -12.17 5.50 0.07
CA ARG A 82 -12.89 4.27 0.41
C ARG A 82 -13.81 3.84 -0.72
N ARG A 83 -13.86 2.56 -1.02
CA ARG A 83 -14.79 2.02 -2.03
C ARG A 83 -16.21 2.51 -1.78
N GLY A 84 -16.88 2.93 -2.87
CA GLY A 84 -18.25 3.44 -2.84
C GLY A 84 -18.39 4.95 -2.56
N THR A 85 -17.28 5.67 -2.28
CA THR A 85 -17.30 7.14 -2.17
C THR A 85 -17.06 7.83 -3.51
N ASP A 86 -17.43 9.10 -3.63
CA ASP A 86 -17.19 9.90 -4.82
C ASP A 86 -15.69 10.01 -5.12
N LEU A 87 -14.87 10.26 -4.10
CA LEU A 87 -13.41 10.31 -4.25
C LEU A 87 -12.86 8.98 -4.80
N HIS A 88 -13.38 7.83 -4.35
CA HIS A 88 -12.94 6.54 -4.89
C HIS A 88 -13.25 6.43 -6.38
N ARG A 89 -14.45 6.85 -6.81
CA ARG A 89 -14.84 6.83 -8.21
C ARG A 89 -13.90 7.72 -9.05
N GLU A 90 -13.64 8.95 -8.61
CA GLU A 90 -12.79 9.89 -9.32
C GLU A 90 -11.35 9.38 -9.45
N VAL A 91 -10.77 8.82 -8.36
CA VAL A 91 -9.43 8.23 -8.37
C VAL A 91 -9.39 6.97 -9.24
N PHE A 92 -10.42 6.11 -9.18
CA PHE A 92 -10.54 4.91 -10.01
C PHE A 92 -10.63 5.25 -11.50
N ASP A 93 -11.45 6.24 -11.86
CA ASP A 93 -11.64 6.67 -13.25
C ASP A 93 -10.34 7.25 -13.84
N ALA A 94 -9.48 7.83 -13.01
CA ALA A 94 -8.16 8.31 -13.41
C ALA A 94 -7.11 7.21 -13.63
N LEU A 95 -7.38 5.95 -13.22
CA LEU A 95 -6.42 4.85 -13.41
C LEU A 95 -6.32 4.48 -14.89
N ALA A 96 -5.13 4.04 -15.31
CA ALA A 96 -4.95 3.42 -16.62
C ALA A 96 -5.83 2.16 -16.75
N SER A 97 -6.35 1.90 -17.96
CA SER A 97 -7.30 0.80 -18.22
C SER A 97 -6.85 -0.58 -17.74
N GLY A 98 -5.53 -0.85 -17.79
CA GLY A 98 -4.97 -2.09 -17.25
C GLY A 98 -5.08 -2.22 -15.72
N ASN A 99 -5.17 -1.11 -14.99
CA ASN A 99 -5.44 -1.07 -13.56
C ASN A 99 -6.94 -1.06 -13.28
N GLN A 100 -7.74 -0.34 -14.04
CA GLN A 100 -9.20 -0.36 -13.92
C GLN A 100 -9.79 -1.76 -14.04
N ALA A 101 -9.13 -2.65 -14.79
CA ALA A 101 -9.59 -4.03 -14.99
C ALA A 101 -9.69 -4.87 -13.69
N TRP A 102 -9.16 -4.38 -12.55
CA TRP A 102 -9.18 -5.10 -11.27
C TRP A 102 -9.26 -4.18 -10.04
N ALA A 103 -8.91 -2.90 -10.16
CA ALA A 103 -8.78 -1.99 -9.02
C ALA A 103 -10.13 -1.44 -8.49
N GLY A 104 -11.26 -1.96 -8.95
CA GLY A 104 -12.58 -1.68 -8.39
C GLY A 104 -12.91 -2.49 -7.12
N ASP A 105 -12.27 -3.65 -6.93
CA ASP A 105 -12.54 -4.58 -5.82
C ASP A 105 -11.84 -4.23 -4.48
N PRO A 106 -10.64 -3.60 -4.41
CA PRO A 106 -10.01 -3.21 -3.15
C PRO A 106 -10.93 -2.43 -2.23
N ALA A 107 -10.80 -2.61 -0.92
CA ALA A 107 -11.60 -1.91 0.08
C ALA A 107 -11.37 -0.39 0.08
N CYS A 108 -10.17 0.04 -0.30
CA CYS A 108 -9.86 1.45 -0.57
C CYS A 108 -8.68 1.61 -1.53
N LEU A 109 -8.60 2.79 -2.13
CA LEU A 109 -7.44 3.30 -2.84
C LEU A 109 -6.79 4.39 -1.98
N ILE A 110 -5.49 4.32 -1.76
CA ILE A 110 -4.74 5.37 -1.05
C ILE A 110 -3.83 6.06 -2.05
N VAL A 111 -4.07 7.36 -2.28
CA VAL A 111 -3.21 8.15 -3.14
C VAL A 111 -2.02 8.66 -2.34
N ASN A 112 -0.82 8.26 -2.75
CA ASN A 112 0.43 8.67 -2.15
C ASN A 112 0.99 9.89 -2.89
N VAL A 113 1.00 11.03 -2.21
CA VAL A 113 1.32 12.35 -2.75
C VAL A 113 2.56 12.91 -2.07
N ALA A 114 3.47 13.49 -2.84
CA ALA A 114 4.64 14.20 -2.35
C ALA A 114 4.39 15.72 -2.35
N LYS A 115 4.67 16.39 -1.23
CA LYS A 115 4.88 17.83 -1.18
C LYS A 115 6.28 18.13 -1.68
N MET A 116 6.39 18.80 -2.82
CA MET A 116 7.65 19.01 -3.55
C MET A 116 8.43 20.25 -3.11
N VAL A 117 7.92 20.97 -2.12
CA VAL A 117 8.54 22.18 -1.58
C VAL A 117 8.57 22.13 -0.05
N THR A 118 9.60 22.71 0.52
CA THR A 118 9.75 22.95 1.97
C THR A 118 8.82 24.07 2.43
N GLU A 119 8.79 24.37 3.73
CA GLU A 119 7.95 25.44 4.28
C GLU A 119 8.34 26.84 3.80
N ASP A 120 9.63 27.04 3.48
CA ASP A 120 10.15 28.30 2.94
C ASP A 120 10.03 28.41 1.40
N GLY A 121 9.37 27.42 0.75
CA GLY A 121 9.16 27.39 -0.70
C GLY A 121 10.33 26.85 -1.53
N SER A 122 11.41 26.41 -0.89
CA SER A 122 12.54 25.78 -1.58
C SER A 122 12.18 24.37 -2.08
N PRO A 123 12.81 23.86 -3.16
CA PRO A 123 12.55 22.49 -3.64
C PRO A 123 12.90 21.42 -2.59
N GLU A 124 11.96 20.53 -2.26
CA GLU A 124 12.19 19.38 -1.42
C GLU A 124 12.79 18.23 -2.27
N LYS A 125 14.10 18.20 -2.33
CA LYS A 125 14.86 17.31 -3.24
C LYS A 125 14.65 15.82 -2.98
N TRP A 126 14.33 15.44 -1.74
CA TRP A 126 14.20 14.07 -1.31
C TRP A 126 12.75 13.60 -1.23
N ALA A 127 11.78 14.47 -1.52
CA ALA A 127 10.36 14.18 -1.38
C ALA A 127 9.93 12.86 -2.04
N SER A 128 10.39 12.60 -3.26
CA SER A 128 10.04 11.38 -4.01
C SER A 128 10.59 10.12 -3.36
N TYR A 129 11.83 10.19 -2.87
CA TYR A 129 12.49 9.08 -2.17
C TYR A 129 11.76 8.77 -0.84
N ASP A 130 11.48 9.80 -0.07
CA ASP A 130 10.85 9.68 1.26
C ASP A 130 9.41 9.17 1.14
N VAL A 131 8.65 9.64 0.15
CA VAL A 131 7.31 9.16 -0.15
C VAL A 131 7.30 7.68 -0.57
N GLY A 132 8.34 7.22 -1.28
CA GLY A 132 8.54 5.79 -1.58
C GLY A 132 8.75 4.95 -0.33
N GLN A 133 9.51 5.45 0.66
CA GLN A 133 9.69 4.78 1.96
C GLN A 133 8.35 4.70 2.73
N ALA A 134 7.56 5.77 2.76
CA ALA A 134 6.25 5.78 3.41
C ALA A 134 5.30 4.73 2.80
N ALA A 135 5.28 4.61 1.45
CA ALA A 135 4.51 3.58 0.76
C ALA A 135 5.00 2.15 1.08
N ALA A 136 6.31 1.96 1.24
CA ALA A 136 6.89 0.68 1.62
C ALA A 136 6.48 0.28 3.05
N HIS A 137 6.57 1.20 4.02
CA HIS A 137 6.15 0.94 5.41
C HIS A 137 4.66 0.63 5.50
N LEU A 138 3.80 1.39 4.80
CA LEU A 138 2.37 1.09 4.69
C LEU A 138 2.14 -0.34 4.17
N SER A 139 2.84 -0.74 3.11
CA SER A 139 2.69 -2.06 2.50
C SER A 139 3.15 -3.19 3.43
N VAL A 140 4.23 -2.98 4.19
CA VAL A 140 4.72 -3.93 5.21
C VAL A 140 3.69 -4.06 6.35
N GLN A 141 3.16 -2.94 6.83
CA GLN A 141 2.12 -2.93 7.86
C GLN A 141 0.86 -3.66 7.39
N ALA A 142 0.40 -3.41 6.16
CA ALA A 142 -0.73 -4.12 5.58
C ALA A 142 -0.52 -5.65 5.62
N THR A 143 0.65 -6.12 5.18
CA THR A 143 1.00 -7.54 5.21
C THR A 143 1.00 -8.11 6.63
N SER A 144 1.49 -7.37 7.62
CA SER A 144 1.47 -7.81 9.03
C SER A 144 0.05 -7.94 9.60
N MET A 145 -0.91 -7.23 9.01
CA MET A 145 -2.33 -7.26 9.38
C MET A 145 -3.13 -8.28 8.55
N GLY A 146 -2.49 -9.08 7.70
CA GLY A 146 -3.16 -10.02 6.78
C GLY A 146 -3.86 -9.35 5.61
N LEU A 147 -3.54 -8.09 5.33
CA LEU A 147 -3.99 -7.34 4.16
C LEU A 147 -2.92 -7.39 3.06
N VAL A 148 -3.35 -7.09 1.85
CA VAL A 148 -2.44 -6.96 0.70
C VAL A 148 -2.53 -5.55 0.11
N THR A 149 -1.46 -5.16 -0.59
CA THR A 149 -1.39 -3.87 -1.28
C THR A 149 -0.85 -4.05 -2.69
N HIS A 150 -1.34 -3.21 -3.61
CA HIS A 150 -0.78 -3.11 -4.95
C HIS A 150 -0.59 -1.64 -5.31
N GLN A 151 0.67 -1.23 -5.48
CA GLN A 151 1.02 0.14 -5.85
C GLN A 151 0.96 0.29 -7.38
N MET A 152 0.21 1.27 -7.85
CA MET A 152 -0.01 1.58 -9.27
C MET A 152 0.60 2.92 -9.62
N GLY A 153 1.50 2.94 -10.63
CA GLY A 153 2.04 4.17 -11.22
C GLY A 153 1.32 4.59 -12.50
N GLY A 154 0.44 3.72 -13.03
CA GLY A 154 -0.31 3.99 -14.26
C GLY A 154 -1.66 4.65 -13.95
N PHE A 155 -1.68 5.98 -13.94
CA PHE A 155 -2.87 6.82 -13.78
C PHE A 155 -2.64 8.22 -14.38
N ASP A 156 -3.72 8.93 -14.65
CA ASP A 156 -3.68 10.34 -15.04
C ASP A 156 -3.43 11.22 -13.81
N LYS A 157 -2.24 11.81 -13.74
CA LYS A 157 -1.81 12.63 -12.59
C LYS A 157 -2.62 13.91 -12.46
N GLU A 158 -3.02 14.51 -13.56
CA GLU A 158 -3.78 15.77 -13.54
C GLU A 158 -5.23 15.50 -13.12
N ALA A 159 -5.84 14.41 -13.57
CA ALA A 159 -7.16 13.99 -13.09
C ALA A 159 -7.14 13.73 -11.57
N VAL A 160 -6.11 13.00 -11.06
CA VAL A 160 -5.96 12.77 -9.61
C VAL A 160 -5.70 14.06 -8.86
N ARG A 161 -4.88 14.97 -9.41
CA ARG A 161 -4.65 16.31 -8.83
C ARG A 161 -5.96 17.06 -8.67
N ALA A 162 -6.79 17.08 -9.69
CA ALA A 162 -8.09 17.75 -9.69
C ALA A 162 -9.04 17.10 -8.66
N ALA A 163 -9.14 15.78 -8.63
CA ALA A 163 -9.98 15.04 -7.68
C ALA A 163 -9.61 15.30 -6.21
N LEU A 164 -8.33 15.54 -5.93
CA LEU A 164 -7.84 15.82 -4.58
C LEU A 164 -7.73 17.32 -4.26
N GLY A 165 -7.99 18.23 -5.21
CA GLY A 165 -7.84 19.65 -5.02
C GLY A 165 -6.39 20.08 -4.71
N LEU A 166 -5.40 19.40 -5.32
CA LEU A 166 -3.98 19.66 -5.06
C LEU A 166 -3.49 20.90 -5.82
N ASP A 167 -2.64 21.68 -5.17
CA ASP A 167 -1.87 22.76 -5.80
C ASP A 167 -0.67 22.22 -6.62
N GLU A 168 0.09 23.12 -7.24
CA GLU A 168 1.26 22.81 -8.07
C GLU A 168 2.43 22.22 -7.26
N PHE A 169 2.45 22.38 -5.94
CA PHE A 169 3.52 21.91 -5.07
C PHE A 169 3.33 20.46 -4.63
N HIS A 170 2.19 19.85 -4.93
CA HIS A 170 1.87 18.47 -4.56
C HIS A 170 1.83 17.58 -5.80
N THR A 171 2.57 16.49 -5.78
CA THR A 171 2.68 15.53 -6.89
C THR A 171 2.17 14.15 -6.50
N PRO A 172 1.11 13.61 -7.13
CA PRO A 172 0.71 12.20 -6.96
C PRO A 172 1.78 11.26 -7.54
N TRP A 173 2.26 10.30 -6.73
CA TRP A 173 3.29 9.33 -7.12
C TRP A 173 2.76 7.94 -7.37
N ALA A 174 1.84 7.48 -6.55
CA ALA A 174 1.24 6.16 -6.68
C ALA A 174 -0.20 6.16 -6.15
N VAL A 175 -1.03 5.32 -6.75
CA VAL A 175 -2.31 4.90 -6.18
C VAL A 175 -2.14 3.49 -5.63
N ILE A 176 -2.39 3.31 -4.33
CA ILE A 176 -2.18 2.06 -3.61
C ILE A 176 -3.54 1.41 -3.36
N ALA A 177 -3.81 0.29 -4.01
CA ALA A 177 -4.96 -0.55 -3.71
C ALA A 177 -4.72 -1.30 -2.41
N VAL A 178 -5.70 -1.35 -1.51
CA VAL A 178 -5.59 -1.97 -0.18
C VAL A 178 -6.86 -2.77 0.15
N GLY A 179 -6.68 -3.97 0.67
CA GLY A 179 -7.77 -4.84 1.12
C GLY A 179 -7.28 -6.24 1.48
N PRO A 180 -8.15 -7.13 1.92
CA PRO A 180 -7.87 -8.56 1.98
C PRO A 180 -7.67 -9.12 0.56
N GLU A 181 -6.83 -10.14 0.43
CA GLU A 181 -6.67 -10.87 -0.82
C GLU A 181 -7.97 -11.65 -1.15
N GLY A 182 -8.39 -11.58 -2.40
CA GLY A 182 -9.59 -12.20 -2.93
C GLY A 182 -9.29 -13.44 -3.78
N ASP A 183 -10.34 -13.97 -4.40
CA ASP A 183 -10.25 -15.13 -5.29
C ASP A 183 -9.74 -14.71 -6.69
N PRO A 184 -8.55 -15.20 -7.13
CA PRO A 184 -8.02 -14.91 -8.45
C PRO A 184 -8.91 -15.37 -9.62
N SER A 185 -9.83 -16.33 -9.39
CA SER A 185 -10.75 -16.81 -10.43
C SER A 185 -11.71 -15.72 -10.93
N ARG A 186 -11.89 -14.66 -10.16
CA ARG A 186 -12.70 -13.48 -10.54
C ARG A 186 -12.03 -12.57 -11.57
N LEU A 187 -10.73 -12.69 -11.72
CA LEU A 187 -9.95 -11.93 -12.69
C LEU A 187 -10.13 -12.49 -14.12
N SER A 188 -9.82 -11.67 -15.12
CA SER A 188 -9.71 -12.17 -16.50
C SER A 188 -8.60 -13.23 -16.60
N GLU A 189 -8.71 -14.18 -17.54
CA GLU A 189 -7.72 -15.25 -17.76
C GLU A 189 -6.29 -14.71 -17.82
N LYS A 190 -6.07 -13.62 -18.55
CA LYS A 190 -4.77 -12.95 -18.66
C LYS A 190 -4.23 -12.48 -17.31
N LEU A 191 -5.08 -12.02 -16.41
CA LEU A 191 -4.69 -11.57 -15.08
C LEU A 191 -4.49 -12.76 -14.14
N GLN A 192 -5.30 -13.82 -14.26
CA GLN A 192 -5.10 -15.08 -13.53
C GLN A 192 -3.71 -15.69 -13.82
N GLU A 193 -3.28 -15.70 -15.08
CA GLU A 193 -1.93 -16.17 -15.45
C GLU A 193 -0.83 -15.32 -14.79
N ARG A 194 -1.02 -14.00 -14.70
CA ARG A 194 -0.09 -13.13 -13.96
C ARG A 194 -0.07 -13.42 -12.46
N GLU A 195 -1.23 -13.75 -11.88
CA GLU A 195 -1.28 -14.14 -10.46
C GLU A 195 -0.57 -15.48 -10.21
N LYS A 196 -0.61 -16.44 -11.15
CA LYS A 196 0.09 -17.73 -11.05
C LYS A 196 1.60 -17.61 -11.24
N ALA A 197 2.07 -16.59 -11.95
CA ALA A 197 3.49 -16.44 -12.26
C ALA A 197 4.36 -16.38 -10.99
N PRO A 198 5.53 -17.06 -10.97
CA PRO A 198 6.43 -17.02 -9.83
C PRO A 198 6.97 -15.61 -9.60
N ARG A 199 7.26 -15.29 -8.35
CA ARG A 199 7.96 -14.04 -8.01
C ARG A 199 9.44 -14.18 -8.35
N THR A 200 9.97 -13.21 -9.08
CA THR A 200 11.38 -13.18 -9.43
C THR A 200 12.04 -11.88 -8.97
N ARG A 201 13.34 -11.93 -8.78
CA ARG A 201 14.20 -10.76 -8.55
C ARG A 201 15.50 -10.98 -9.35
N LYS A 202 16.17 -9.87 -9.62
CA LYS A 202 17.52 -9.89 -10.13
C LYS A 202 18.46 -10.55 -9.13
N PRO A 203 19.56 -11.18 -9.58
CA PRO A 203 20.61 -11.71 -8.69
C PRO A 203 21.15 -10.62 -7.76
N LEU A 204 21.57 -11.02 -6.57
CA LEU A 204 22.04 -10.07 -5.54
C LEU A 204 23.29 -9.31 -5.99
N GLU A 205 24.15 -9.93 -6.77
CA GLU A 205 25.36 -9.34 -7.35
C GLU A 205 25.04 -8.20 -8.34
N GLU A 206 23.89 -8.25 -9.02
CA GLU A 206 23.46 -7.18 -9.91
C GLU A 206 22.91 -5.98 -9.13
N ILE A 207 22.34 -6.22 -7.95
CA ILE A 207 21.75 -5.17 -7.08
C ILE A 207 22.80 -4.52 -6.19
N ALA A 208 23.75 -5.29 -5.71
CA ALA A 208 24.83 -4.88 -4.80
C ALA A 208 26.17 -5.38 -5.35
N PRO A 209 26.73 -4.74 -6.39
CA PRO A 209 28.06 -5.08 -6.91
C PRO A 209 29.11 -4.94 -5.81
N ASP A 210 30.08 -5.84 -5.80
CA ASP A 210 31.24 -5.81 -4.89
C ASP A 210 30.90 -5.85 -3.38
N TRP A 211 29.73 -6.41 -3.02
CA TRP A 211 29.32 -6.52 -1.61
C TRP A 211 30.04 -7.67 -0.86
N ARG A 212 30.78 -8.55 -1.57
CA ARG A 212 31.62 -9.62 -1.04
C ARG A 212 33.09 -9.37 -1.35
#